data_fe4bef4a480466c88da856b30a000cbb
#
_entry.id   fe4bef4a480466c88da856b30a000cbb
#
_cell.length_a   1.000
_cell.length_b   1.000
_cell.length_c   1.000
_cell.angle_alpha   90.00
_cell.angle_beta   90.00
_cell.angle_gamma   90.00
#
_symmetry.space_group_name_H-M   'P 1'
#
loop_
_entity.id
_entity.type
_entity.pdbx_description
1 polymer ?
#
loop_
_entity_poly.entity_id
_entity_poly.type
_entity_poly.pdbx_seq_one_letter_code
_entity_poly.pdbx_strand_id
1 'polypeptide(L)'
;MRVARVPYAFGVCRNITTLRGLVPEATDEEIEAAARQYVRKVSGVTRAPAGSDTAFEEAVAEIAATTARLLLRLPPRRQPPPTLPPLRRLAAAREP
;
A
#
# COMPACT_ATOMS: atom_id res chain seq x y z
N MET A 1 -13.36 -24.70 2.43
CA MET A 1 -13.07 -24.16 2.87
C MET A 1 -13.39 -23.19 3.06
N ARG A 2 -13.48 -22.70 3.39
CA ARG A 2 -13.72 -21.86 3.66
C ARG A 2 -13.21 -20.98 3.83
N VAL A 3 -13.18 -20.35 3.72
CA VAL A 3 -12.80 -19.65 3.73
C VAL A 3 -12.61 -18.83 4.25
N ALA A 4 -12.34 -18.67 4.47
CA ALA A 4 -12.11 -17.91 4.83
C ALA A 4 -12.17 -17.10 5.33
N ARG A 5 -11.94 -16.94 5.73
CA ARG A 5 -12.27 -16.32 6.38
C ARG A 5 -12.08 -15.08 6.22
N VAL A 6 -12.63 -14.75 5.61
CA VAL A 6 -12.80 -13.47 5.15
C VAL A 6 -12.53 -12.41 6.15
N PRO A 7 -12.98 -12.46 7.36
CA PRO A 7 -12.78 -11.35 8.28
C PRO A 7 -11.35 -11.01 8.51
N TYR A 8 -10.50 -11.99 8.55
CA TYR A 8 -9.17 -11.55 8.81
C TYR A 8 -8.41 -11.22 7.56
N ALA A 9 -8.96 -11.53 6.44
CA ALA A 9 -8.43 -10.97 5.23
C ALA A 9 -8.50 -9.45 5.27
N PHE A 10 -9.57 -8.91 5.83
CA PHE A 10 -9.65 -7.47 5.99
C PHE A 10 -8.55 -6.94 6.89
N GLY A 11 -8.29 -7.62 8.00
CA GLY A 11 -7.24 -7.21 8.89
C GLY A 11 -5.89 -7.23 8.22
N VAL A 12 -5.65 -8.25 7.40
CA VAL A 12 -4.39 -8.35 6.69
C VAL A 12 -4.20 -7.17 5.76
N CYS A 13 -5.27 -6.67 5.16
CA CYS A 13 -5.16 -5.63 4.15
C CYS A 13 -5.29 -4.23 4.72
N ARG A 14 -5.38 -4.07 6.02
CA ARG A 14 -5.58 -2.73 6.57
C ARG A 14 -4.41 -1.79 6.34
N ASN A 15 -3.24 -2.32 6.05
CA ASN A 15 -2.07 -1.49 5.78
C ASN A 15 -1.95 -1.09 4.32
N ILE A 16 -2.81 -1.63 3.48
CA ILE A 16 -2.88 -1.23 2.08
C ILE A 16 -4.28 -0.68 1.87
N THR A 17 -4.37 0.62 1.78
CA THR A 17 -5.66 1.28 1.66
C THR A 17 -5.79 1.90 0.29
N THR A 18 -7.00 2.31 -0.04
CA THR A 18 -7.26 2.95 -1.32
C THR A 18 -6.51 4.27 -1.40
N LEU A 19 -5.72 4.45 -2.44
CA LEU A 19 -4.97 5.69 -2.65
C LEU A 19 -5.65 6.62 -3.63
N ARG A 20 -6.48 6.08 -4.51
CA ARG A 20 -7.19 6.90 -5.48
C ARG A 20 -8.21 7.79 -4.78
N GLY A 21 -8.15 9.07 -5.06
CA GLY A 21 -9.10 10.01 -4.49
C GLY A 21 -8.69 10.65 -3.20
N LEU A 22 -7.47 10.38 -2.73
CA LEU A 22 -6.97 11.06 -1.54
C LEU A 22 -6.82 12.56 -1.81
N VAL A 23 -7.02 13.34 -0.76
CA VAL A 23 -6.83 14.79 -0.81
C VAL A 23 -5.94 15.17 0.36
N PRO A 24 -4.75 15.68 0.08
CA PRO A 24 -4.11 15.82 -1.23
C PRO A 24 -3.77 14.47 -1.84
N GLU A 25 -3.41 14.47 -3.12
CA GLU A 25 -3.15 13.25 -3.87
C GLU A 25 -2.11 12.37 -3.21
N ALA A 26 -2.20 11.08 -3.51
CA ALA A 26 -1.21 10.14 -3.00
C ALA A 26 0.18 10.53 -3.43
N THR A 27 1.11 10.50 -2.50
CA THR A 27 2.51 10.81 -2.79
C THR A 27 3.23 9.57 -3.28
N ASP A 28 4.38 9.77 -3.90
CA ASP A 28 5.22 8.66 -4.31
C ASP A 28 5.60 7.78 -3.13
N GLU A 29 5.83 8.40 -1.98
CA GLU A 29 6.16 7.65 -0.78
C GLU A 29 5.01 6.77 -0.32
N GLU A 30 3.80 7.28 -0.43
CA GLU A 30 2.62 6.48 -0.06
C GLU A 30 2.42 5.32 -1.00
N ILE A 31 2.67 5.53 -2.29
CA ILE A 31 2.56 4.46 -3.27
C ILE A 31 3.63 3.41 -3.02
N GLU A 32 4.85 3.85 -2.74
CA GLU A 32 5.94 2.91 -2.46
C GLU A 32 5.67 2.13 -1.18
N ALA A 33 5.13 2.78 -0.17
CA ALA A 33 4.81 2.09 1.08
C ALA A 33 3.79 0.99 0.86
N ALA A 34 2.79 1.24 0.02
CA ALA A 34 1.79 0.21 -0.30
C ALA A 34 2.43 -0.93 -1.08
N ALA A 35 3.30 -0.61 -2.02
CA ALA A 35 4.00 -1.63 -2.79
C ALA A 35 4.86 -2.50 -1.90
N ARG A 36 5.56 -1.89 -0.95
CA ARG A 36 6.42 -2.62 -0.03
C ARG A 36 5.62 -3.54 0.87
N GLN A 37 4.48 -3.08 1.33
CA GLN A 37 3.61 -3.92 2.13
C GLN A 37 3.08 -5.11 1.34
N TYR A 38 2.74 -4.88 0.08
CA TYR A 38 2.31 -5.97 -0.79
C TYR A 38 3.41 -7.03 -0.92
N VAL A 39 4.64 -6.58 -1.19
CA VAL A 39 5.75 -7.52 -1.34
C VAL A 39 5.98 -8.30 -0.06
N ARG A 40 5.94 -7.62 1.07
CA ARG A 40 6.11 -8.30 2.36
C ARG A 40 5.04 -9.36 2.60
N LYS A 41 3.82 -9.03 2.28
CA LYS A 41 2.72 -9.95 2.54
C LYS A 41 2.76 -11.17 1.64
N VAL A 42 3.04 -10.98 0.36
CA VAL A 42 3.02 -12.12 -0.56
C VAL A 42 4.27 -12.97 -0.42
N SER A 43 5.39 -12.37 0.00
CA SER A 43 6.62 -13.15 0.19
C SER A 43 6.71 -13.75 1.58
N GLY A 44 5.94 -13.23 2.53
CA GLY A 44 6.00 -13.71 3.89
C GLY A 44 7.23 -13.25 4.65
N VAL A 45 7.96 -12.26 4.13
CA VAL A 45 9.15 -11.77 4.81
C VAL A 45 8.98 -10.33 5.23
N THR A 46 9.49 -10.00 6.40
CA THR A 46 9.49 -8.65 6.90
C THR A 46 10.71 -7.90 6.38
N ARG A 47 11.78 -8.64 6.19
CA ARG A 47 13.04 -8.11 5.75
C ARG A 47 13.63 -9.09 4.75
N ALA A 48 14.16 -8.59 3.64
CA ALA A 48 14.71 -9.45 2.61
C ALA A 48 15.86 -10.30 3.18
N PRO A 49 15.88 -11.59 2.88
CA PRO A 49 17.00 -12.42 3.30
C PRO A 49 18.29 -11.94 2.65
N ALA A 50 19.40 -12.28 3.28
CA ALA A 50 20.70 -11.88 2.75
C ALA A 50 20.85 -12.37 1.31
N GLY A 51 21.33 -11.49 0.46
CA GLY A 51 21.52 -11.80 -0.94
C GLY A 51 20.32 -11.58 -1.83
N SER A 52 19.17 -11.21 -1.27
CA SER A 52 17.97 -10.97 -2.08
C SER A 52 17.48 -9.54 -1.99
N ASP A 53 18.28 -8.65 -1.40
CA ASP A 53 17.87 -7.26 -1.21
C ASP A 53 17.52 -6.59 -2.54
N THR A 54 18.34 -6.83 -3.56
CA THR A 54 18.13 -6.20 -4.86
C THR A 54 16.81 -6.64 -5.47
N ALA A 55 16.54 -7.94 -5.44
CA ALA A 55 15.28 -8.44 -6.01
C ALA A 55 14.07 -7.87 -5.27
N PHE A 56 14.17 -7.78 -3.95
CA PHE A 56 13.08 -7.24 -3.14
C PHE A 56 12.83 -5.78 -3.52
N GLU A 57 13.90 -4.98 -3.58
CA GLU A 57 13.75 -3.56 -3.89
C GLU A 57 13.31 -3.34 -5.32
N GLU A 58 13.76 -4.16 -6.24
CA GLU A 58 13.31 -4.07 -7.63
C GLU A 58 11.81 -4.34 -7.72
N ALA A 59 11.33 -5.33 -7.00
CA ALA A 59 9.91 -5.64 -7.02
C ALA A 59 9.10 -4.46 -6.46
N VAL A 60 9.55 -3.88 -5.36
CA VAL A 60 8.88 -2.73 -4.78
C VAL A 60 8.83 -1.58 -5.79
N ALA A 61 9.96 -1.30 -6.44
CA ALA A 61 10.03 -0.20 -7.38
C ALA A 61 9.13 -0.43 -8.59
N GLU A 62 9.09 -1.64 -9.11
CA GLU A 62 8.26 -1.93 -10.27
C GLU A 62 6.79 -1.84 -9.94
N ILE A 63 6.41 -2.37 -8.79
CA ILE A 63 5.01 -2.32 -8.38
C ILE A 63 4.60 -0.88 -8.13
N ALA A 64 5.45 -0.11 -7.48
CA ALA A 64 5.16 1.29 -7.22
C ALA A 64 5.00 2.08 -8.51
N ALA A 65 5.90 1.87 -9.46
CA ALA A 65 5.85 2.59 -10.73
C ALA A 65 4.59 2.26 -11.51
N THR A 66 4.24 0.98 -11.58
CA THR A 66 3.03 0.56 -12.27
C THR A 66 1.79 1.11 -11.59
N THR A 67 1.78 1.11 -10.27
CA THR A 67 0.66 1.63 -9.51
C THR A 67 0.48 3.13 -9.75
N ALA A 68 1.59 3.87 -9.76
CA ALA A 68 1.52 5.30 -10.03
C ALA A 68 0.92 5.58 -11.40
N ARG A 69 1.33 4.82 -12.40
CA ARG A 69 0.77 4.99 -13.73
C ARG A 69 -0.72 4.67 -13.77
N LEU A 70 -1.14 3.63 -13.05
CA LEU A 70 -2.54 3.29 -12.99
C LEU A 70 -3.36 4.44 -12.39
N LEU A 71 -2.88 4.98 -11.27
CA LEU A 71 -3.63 6.03 -10.59
C LEU A 71 -3.78 7.27 -11.45
N LEU A 72 -2.79 7.57 -12.28
CA LEU A 72 -2.87 8.70 -13.20
C LEU A 72 -3.91 8.48 -14.30
N ARG A 73 -4.20 7.24 -14.62
CA ARG A 73 -5.08 6.92 -15.75
C ARG A 73 -6.51 6.65 -15.33
N LEU A 74 -6.76 6.48 -14.07
CA LEU A 74 -8.11 6.25 -13.59
C LEU A 74 -8.84 7.58 -13.42
N PRO A 75 -10.15 7.58 -13.63
CA PRO A 75 -10.90 8.80 -13.38
C PRO A 75 -10.93 9.14 -11.90
N PRO A 76 -11.13 10.42 -11.55
CA PRO A 76 -11.20 10.80 -10.14
C PRO A 76 -12.37 10.12 -9.43
N ARG A 77 -12.20 9.89 -8.15
CA ARG A 77 -13.29 9.39 -7.33
C ARG A 77 -14.20 10.54 -6.98
N ARG A 78 -15.47 10.21 -6.77
CA ARG A 78 -16.42 11.23 -6.33
C ARG A 78 -16.19 11.61 -4.88
N GLN A 79 -15.76 10.66 -4.09
CA GLN A 79 -15.53 10.88 -2.66
C GLN A 79 -14.17 10.34 -2.28
N PRO A 80 -13.53 10.97 -1.29
CA PRO A 80 -12.25 10.45 -0.81
C PRO A 80 -12.42 9.06 -0.21
N PRO A 81 -11.36 8.25 -0.17
CA PRO A 81 -11.44 6.96 0.49
C PRO A 81 -11.77 7.11 1.97
N PRO A 82 -12.48 6.15 2.54
CA PRO A 82 -12.88 6.26 3.95
C PRO A 82 -11.74 6.03 4.92
N THR A 83 -10.65 5.42 4.49
CA THR A 83 -9.54 5.10 5.37
C THR A 83 -8.28 5.74 4.83
N LEU A 84 -7.55 6.43 5.70
CA LEU A 84 -6.29 7.03 5.30
C LEU A 84 -5.19 5.98 5.27
N PRO A 85 -4.19 6.15 4.38
CA PRO A 85 -3.04 5.25 4.40
C PRO A 85 -2.26 5.39 5.70
N PRO A 86 -1.48 4.35 6.05
CA PRO A 86 -0.78 4.34 7.33
C PRO A 86 0.10 5.56 7.58
N LEU A 87 0.77 6.06 6.55
CA LEU A 87 1.63 7.22 6.76
C LEU A 87 0.84 8.44 7.23
N ARG A 88 -0.35 8.64 6.68
CA ARG A 88 -1.19 9.76 7.09
C ARG A 88 -1.81 9.54 8.45
N ARG A 89 -2.16 8.29 8.77
CA ARG A 89 -2.69 7.99 10.09
C ARG A 89 -1.66 8.27 11.17
N LEU A 90 -0.41 7.91 10.90
CA LEU A 90 0.66 8.19 11.85
C LEU A 90 0.90 9.68 12.00
N ALA A 91 0.88 10.42 10.90
CA ALA A 91 1.07 11.86 10.97
C ALA A 91 -0.05 12.52 11.77
N ALA A 92 -1.29 12.11 11.54
CA ALA A 92 -2.43 12.66 12.26
C ALA A 92 -2.33 12.36 13.75
N ALA A 93 -1.86 11.19 14.12
CA ALA A 93 -1.76 10.80 15.52
C ALA A 93 -0.70 11.60 16.25
N ARG A 94 0.24 12.22 15.56
CA ARG A 94 1.29 13.03 16.19
C ARG A 94 0.87 14.47 16.42
N GLU A 95 -0.20 14.88 15.78
CA GLU A 95 -0.63 16.27 15.91
C GLU A 95 -1.36 16.47 17.20
N PRO A 96 -1.15 17.62 17.89
CA PRO A 96 -1.82 17.90 19.16
C PRO A 96 -3.31 18.10 19.01
#